data_b6e4381577cf510ff91f5f082bfd61fc
#
_entry.id   b6e4381577cf510ff91f5f082bfd61fc
#
_cell.length_a   1.000
_cell.length_b   1.000
_cell.length_c   1.000
_cell.angle_alpha   90.00
_cell.angle_beta   90.00
_cell.angle_gamma   90.00
#
_symmetry.space_group_name_H-M   'P 1'
#
loop_
_entity.id
_entity.type
_entity.pdbx_description
1 polymer ?
#
loop_
_entity_poly.entity_id
_entity_poly.type
_entity_poly.pdbx_seq_one_letter_code
_entity_poly.pdbx_strand_id
1 'polypeptide(L)'
;MPQPLAQDQSRTLRSPQDLARAGLVAVDAVPGLEAVAARYATAITPAMAALINKDDPADPIGLQYIPDVAELITAPHELEDPTADAPFTPVKGVVHRYPDRALLKPLLACPVYCRFCFRREKVGPDGGLLTEAELQEAFAWFEANAAIREVILTGGDPLMLSARRLGEILGRLAGMAHIESLRIHTRVPVADPARITAALVAAVRQAKPVFIAVHANHAREFTPDAAGALARLADAGLPLLGQSVLLRGVNDDASAMEALLRAMLRNRIKPYYLHSLDAAPGTARFQVPEADGLALVAALRGRLPGHALPLFVCETPMGGGKKPVA
;
A
#
# COMPACT_ATOMS: atom_id res chain seq x y z
N MET A 1 29.00 -6.11 -34.02
CA MET A 1 28.15 -5.36 -33.09
C MET A 1 27.87 -6.28 -31.91
N PRO A 2 28.19 -5.90 -30.68
CA PRO A 2 27.86 -6.73 -29.53
C PRO A 2 26.33 -6.79 -29.41
N GLN A 3 25.77 -7.99 -29.27
CA GLN A 3 24.37 -8.19 -28.94
C GLN A 3 24.08 -7.49 -27.60
N PRO A 4 22.94 -6.75 -27.45
CA PRO A 4 22.55 -6.23 -26.17
C PRO A 4 22.37 -7.42 -25.21
N LEU A 5 23.08 -7.37 -24.08
CA LEU A 5 22.92 -8.32 -22.98
C LEU A 5 21.43 -8.41 -22.67
N ALA A 6 20.88 -9.63 -22.72
CA ALA A 6 19.51 -9.91 -22.29
C ALA A 6 19.36 -9.30 -20.87
N GLN A 7 18.52 -8.28 -20.77
CA GLN A 7 18.27 -7.57 -19.51
C GLN A 7 17.69 -8.60 -18.54
N ASP A 8 18.36 -8.78 -17.40
CA ASP A 8 17.83 -9.60 -16.30
C ASP A 8 16.59 -8.90 -15.71
N GLN A 9 15.43 -9.15 -16.33
CA GLN A 9 14.13 -8.63 -15.90
C GLN A 9 13.59 -9.38 -14.67
N SER A 10 14.39 -10.28 -14.09
CA SER A 10 13.96 -11.16 -12.99
C SER A 10 14.11 -10.53 -11.60
N ARG A 11 14.81 -9.39 -11.47
CA ARG A 11 15.10 -8.79 -10.17
C ARG A 11 14.37 -7.45 -9.95
N THR A 12 14.08 -7.15 -8.69
CA THR A 12 13.56 -5.85 -8.27
C THR A 12 14.59 -4.74 -8.56
N LEU A 13 14.15 -3.66 -9.24
CA LEU A 13 14.96 -2.48 -9.52
C LEU A 13 15.02 -1.60 -8.27
N ARG A 14 16.23 -1.27 -7.79
CA ARG A 14 16.41 -0.60 -6.48
C ARG A 14 17.19 0.71 -6.53
N SER A 15 17.73 1.07 -7.70
CA SER A 15 18.53 2.27 -7.87
C SER A 15 18.18 3.00 -9.16
N PRO A 16 18.49 4.32 -9.28
CA PRO A 16 18.36 5.05 -10.54
C PRO A 16 19.12 4.37 -11.69
N GLN A 17 20.27 3.75 -11.41
CA GLN A 17 21.05 3.01 -12.40
C GLN A 17 20.31 1.74 -12.87
N ASP A 18 19.58 1.05 -11.96
CA ASP A 18 18.76 -0.09 -12.36
C ASP A 18 17.61 0.39 -13.28
N LEU A 19 16.99 1.53 -12.96
CA LEU A 19 15.92 2.11 -13.78
C LEU A 19 16.43 2.51 -15.17
N ALA A 20 17.61 3.14 -15.26
CA ALA A 20 18.22 3.51 -16.53
C ALA A 20 18.57 2.27 -17.36
N ARG A 21 19.16 1.24 -16.75
CA ARG A 21 19.44 -0.05 -17.44
C ARG A 21 18.17 -0.73 -17.93
N ALA A 22 17.08 -0.62 -17.20
CA ALA A 22 15.77 -1.14 -17.60
C ALA A 22 15.09 -0.27 -18.68
N GLY A 23 15.65 0.92 -19.00
CA GLY A 23 15.08 1.87 -19.95
C GLY A 23 13.81 2.55 -19.44
N LEU A 24 13.66 2.64 -18.11
CA LEU A 24 12.53 3.32 -17.46
C LEU A 24 12.80 4.81 -17.24
N VAL A 25 14.06 5.21 -17.24
CA VAL A 25 14.51 6.60 -17.15
C VAL A 25 15.69 6.82 -18.09
N ALA A 26 15.87 8.04 -18.55
CA ALA A 26 17.02 8.42 -19.37
C ALA A 26 18.32 8.40 -18.53
N VAL A 27 19.46 8.08 -19.15
CA VAL A 27 20.75 7.98 -18.45
C VAL A 27 21.19 9.31 -17.85
N ASP A 28 20.90 10.42 -18.50
CA ASP A 28 21.18 11.77 -18.05
C ASP A 28 20.32 12.23 -16.86
N ALA A 29 19.18 11.58 -16.61
CA ALA A 29 18.35 11.83 -15.43
C ALA A 29 18.92 11.18 -14.15
N VAL A 30 19.82 10.20 -14.27
CA VAL A 30 20.34 9.42 -13.13
C VAL A 30 20.92 10.30 -12.01
N PRO A 31 21.79 11.31 -12.28
CA PRO A 31 22.34 12.13 -11.20
C PRO A 31 21.30 12.88 -10.36
N GLY A 32 20.24 13.39 -10.99
CA GLY A 32 19.13 14.04 -10.28
C GLY A 32 18.31 13.04 -9.44
N LEU A 33 18.11 11.82 -9.97
CA LEU A 33 17.38 10.78 -9.27
C LEU A 33 18.17 10.15 -8.13
N GLU A 34 19.50 10.21 -8.12
CA GLU A 34 20.33 9.81 -6.99
C GLU A 34 20.04 10.65 -5.73
N ALA A 35 19.83 11.95 -5.89
CA ALA A 35 19.43 12.83 -4.79
C ALA A 35 18.06 12.41 -4.21
N VAL A 36 17.12 12.01 -5.07
CA VAL A 36 15.81 11.47 -4.63
C VAL A 36 15.98 10.13 -3.91
N ALA A 37 16.80 9.22 -4.47
CA ALA A 37 17.04 7.89 -3.91
C ALA A 37 17.82 7.93 -2.58
N ALA A 38 18.62 8.96 -2.35
CA ALA A 38 19.29 9.20 -1.07
C ALA A 38 18.31 9.54 0.06
N ARG A 39 17.16 10.12 -0.27
CA ARG A 39 16.12 10.49 0.71
C ARG A 39 15.00 9.44 0.77
N TYR A 40 14.57 8.94 -0.36
CA TYR A 40 13.41 8.06 -0.47
C TYR A 40 13.76 6.75 -1.14
N ALA A 41 13.50 5.64 -0.48
CA ALA A 41 13.75 4.32 -1.02
C ALA A 41 13.09 4.12 -2.39
N THR A 42 13.77 3.38 -3.27
CA THR A 42 13.27 2.97 -4.58
C THR A 42 13.21 1.44 -4.63
N ALA A 43 12.08 0.90 -5.03
CA ALA A 43 11.94 -0.51 -5.40
C ALA A 43 10.77 -0.66 -6.38
N ILE A 44 11.03 -1.29 -7.51
CA ILE A 44 10.03 -1.67 -8.51
C ILE A 44 10.21 -3.15 -8.78
N THR A 45 9.20 -3.96 -8.48
CA THR A 45 9.24 -5.41 -8.75
C THR A 45 9.22 -5.68 -10.26
N PRO A 46 9.67 -6.86 -10.71
CA PRO A 46 9.53 -7.27 -12.11
C PRO A 46 8.10 -7.18 -12.62
N ALA A 47 7.12 -7.58 -11.79
CA ALA A 47 5.71 -7.52 -12.13
C ALA A 47 5.24 -6.08 -12.41
N MET A 48 5.66 -5.11 -11.61
CA MET A 48 5.30 -3.71 -11.82
C MET A 48 6.10 -3.07 -12.97
N ALA A 49 7.39 -3.38 -13.09
CA ALA A 49 8.23 -2.87 -14.17
C ALA A 49 7.71 -3.29 -15.57
N ALA A 50 7.19 -4.51 -15.68
CA ALA A 50 6.60 -5.02 -16.92
C ALA A 50 5.31 -4.29 -17.35
N LEU A 51 4.64 -3.61 -16.43
CA LEU A 51 3.41 -2.85 -16.72
C LEU A 51 3.68 -1.41 -17.17
N ILE A 52 4.87 -0.88 -16.94
CA ILE A 52 5.19 0.50 -17.26
C ILE A 52 5.35 0.67 -18.76
N ASN A 53 4.56 1.58 -19.35
CA ASN A 53 4.78 2.02 -20.72
C ASN A 53 5.95 3.02 -20.74
N LYS A 54 7.09 2.60 -21.26
CA LYS A 54 8.34 3.39 -21.28
C LYS A 54 8.27 4.61 -22.20
N ASP A 55 7.37 4.57 -23.19
CA ASP A 55 7.23 5.62 -24.18
C ASP A 55 6.24 6.71 -23.74
N ASP A 56 5.58 6.52 -22.58
CA ASP A 56 4.62 7.47 -22.04
C ASP A 56 5.09 8.01 -20.67
N PRO A 57 5.58 9.25 -20.60
CA PRO A 57 5.99 9.85 -19.33
C PRO A 57 4.84 10.06 -18.34
N ALA A 58 3.59 10.00 -18.80
CA ALA A 58 2.39 10.08 -17.97
C ALA A 58 1.78 8.70 -17.67
N ASP A 59 2.51 7.60 -17.95
CA ASP A 59 2.03 6.25 -17.66
C ASP A 59 1.58 6.11 -16.20
N PRO A 60 0.32 5.73 -15.91
CA PRO A 60 -0.23 5.70 -14.56
C PRO A 60 0.45 4.68 -13.64
N ILE A 61 1.13 3.66 -14.20
CA ILE A 61 1.96 2.74 -13.38
C ILE A 61 3.32 3.38 -13.13
N GLY A 62 3.94 3.97 -14.17
CA GLY A 62 5.21 4.69 -14.06
C GLY A 62 5.16 5.80 -13.02
N LEU A 63 4.13 6.64 -13.05
CA LEU A 63 3.93 7.72 -12.09
C LEU A 63 3.92 7.25 -10.63
N GLN A 64 3.43 6.05 -10.36
CA GLN A 64 3.34 5.51 -9.00
C GLN A 64 4.68 5.03 -8.44
N TYR A 65 5.67 4.69 -9.29
CA TYR A 65 6.88 3.97 -8.84
C TYR A 65 8.19 4.59 -9.28
N ILE A 66 8.22 5.27 -10.45
CA ILE A 66 9.45 5.91 -10.94
C ILE A 66 9.68 7.19 -10.12
N PRO A 67 10.86 7.35 -9.49
CA PRO A 67 11.20 8.56 -8.77
C PRO A 67 11.30 9.77 -9.70
N ASP A 68 11.02 10.95 -9.16
CA ASP A 68 11.05 12.22 -9.86
C ASP A 68 11.75 13.28 -9.00
N VAL A 69 12.56 14.14 -9.61
CA VAL A 69 13.27 15.22 -8.89
C VAL A 69 12.33 16.20 -8.19
N ALA A 70 11.09 16.34 -8.66
CA ALA A 70 10.06 17.14 -8.00
C ALA A 70 9.74 16.65 -6.58
N GLU A 71 10.07 15.41 -6.24
CA GLU A 71 9.88 14.88 -4.88
C GLU A 71 10.80 15.52 -3.83
N LEU A 72 11.85 16.21 -4.25
CA LEU A 72 12.72 16.97 -3.36
C LEU A 72 12.11 18.32 -2.95
N ILE A 73 11.05 18.75 -3.60
CA ILE A 73 10.32 19.97 -3.28
C ILE A 73 9.22 19.62 -2.27
N THR A 74 9.31 20.20 -1.08
CA THR A 74 8.29 20.05 -0.04
C THR A 74 7.36 21.25 -0.08
N ALA A 75 6.07 21.01 -0.28
CA ALA A 75 5.06 22.07 -0.25
C ALA A 75 4.76 22.51 1.21
N PRO A 76 4.36 23.77 1.45
CA PRO A 76 4.17 24.30 2.81
C PRO A 76 3.14 23.53 3.68
N HIS A 77 2.22 22.82 3.06
CA HIS A 77 1.17 22.04 3.74
C HIS A 77 1.54 20.56 3.96
N GLU A 78 2.68 20.11 3.42
CA GLU A 78 3.16 18.74 3.59
C GLU A 78 3.82 18.55 4.95
N LEU A 79 3.55 17.41 5.59
CA LEU A 79 3.99 17.06 6.94
C LEU A 79 4.76 15.74 6.92
N GLU A 80 5.84 15.63 7.69
CA GLU A 80 6.62 14.38 7.83
C GLU A 80 5.80 13.23 8.45
N ASP A 81 4.81 13.56 9.27
CA ASP A 81 3.86 12.62 9.85
C ASP A 81 2.42 13.07 9.60
N PRO A 82 1.95 13.02 8.33
CA PRO A 82 0.66 13.59 7.93
C PRO A 82 -0.55 12.91 8.60
N THR A 83 -0.37 11.68 9.07
CA THR A 83 -1.40 10.94 9.81
C THR A 83 -1.25 11.06 11.32
N ALA A 84 -0.23 11.78 11.81
CA ALA A 84 0.10 11.91 13.22
C ALA A 84 0.21 10.55 13.95
N ASP A 85 0.94 9.60 13.37
CA ASP A 85 1.16 8.30 14.01
C ASP A 85 2.00 8.43 15.29
N ALA A 86 2.97 9.36 15.33
CA ALA A 86 3.94 9.48 16.42
C ALA A 86 3.31 9.73 17.79
N PRO A 87 2.40 10.71 18.00
CA PRO A 87 1.78 10.96 19.29
C PRO A 87 0.85 9.84 19.76
N PHE A 88 0.44 8.94 18.86
CA PHE A 88 -0.44 7.82 19.15
C PHE A 88 0.30 6.47 19.18
N THR A 89 1.62 6.48 19.34
CA THR A 89 2.46 5.28 19.41
C THR A 89 2.83 4.97 20.87
N PRO A 90 2.00 4.18 21.60
CA PRO A 90 2.24 3.88 23.01
C PRO A 90 3.46 3.00 23.23
N VAL A 91 3.71 2.05 22.33
CA VAL A 91 4.90 1.20 22.27
C VAL A 91 5.36 1.05 20.85
N LYS A 92 6.62 0.72 20.61
CA LYS A 92 7.17 0.59 19.26
C LYS A 92 6.36 -0.40 18.43
N GLY A 93 5.98 0.01 17.22
CA GLY A 93 5.19 -0.80 16.29
C GLY A 93 3.68 -0.70 16.48
N VAL A 94 3.16 -0.18 17.57
CA VAL A 94 1.72 0.01 17.79
C VAL A 94 1.32 1.46 17.56
N VAL A 95 0.18 1.68 16.86
CA VAL A 95 -0.46 3.01 16.74
C VAL A 95 -1.93 2.88 17.16
N HIS A 96 -2.33 3.66 18.15
CA HIS A 96 -3.66 3.60 18.77
C HIS A 96 -4.37 4.95 18.69
N ARG A 97 -5.18 5.17 17.66
CA ARG A 97 -5.96 6.41 17.44
C ARG A 97 -7.48 6.22 17.58
N TYR A 98 -7.94 4.99 17.61
CA TYR A 98 -9.37 4.66 17.69
C TYR A 98 -9.65 3.84 18.95
N PRO A 99 -10.81 4.01 19.58
CA PRO A 99 -11.09 3.37 20.88
C PRO A 99 -11.12 1.84 20.80
N ASP A 100 -11.47 1.27 19.63
CA ASP A 100 -11.77 -0.15 19.42
C ASP A 100 -10.77 -0.89 18.53
N ARG A 101 -9.78 -0.19 17.96
CA ARG A 101 -8.80 -0.79 17.04
C ARG A 101 -7.45 -0.09 17.07
N ALA A 102 -6.40 -0.85 16.82
CA ALA A 102 -5.06 -0.32 16.72
C ALA A 102 -4.27 -0.98 15.58
N LEU A 103 -3.24 -0.27 15.10
CA LEU A 103 -2.31 -0.79 14.10
C LEU A 103 -1.18 -1.54 14.80
N LEU A 104 -0.74 -2.65 14.19
CA LEU A 104 0.56 -3.26 14.43
C LEU A 104 1.42 -3.11 13.18
N LYS A 105 2.59 -2.48 13.31
CA LYS A 105 3.58 -2.27 12.26
C LYS A 105 4.78 -3.18 12.51
N PRO A 106 4.73 -4.47 12.10
CA PRO A 106 5.79 -5.43 12.43
C PRO A 106 7.07 -5.19 11.63
N LEU A 107 6.97 -4.45 10.50
CA LEU A 107 8.10 -4.07 9.67
C LEU A 107 7.76 -2.79 8.87
N LEU A 108 8.82 -2.15 8.33
CA LEU A 108 8.70 -0.97 7.47
C LEU A 108 9.25 -1.19 6.06
N ALA A 109 9.44 -2.45 5.64
CA ALA A 109 9.84 -2.80 4.27
C ALA A 109 8.60 -3.14 3.42
N CYS A 110 8.67 -2.80 2.12
CA CYS A 110 7.64 -3.08 1.12
C CYS A 110 8.24 -3.77 -0.12
N PRO A 111 7.42 -4.46 -0.94
CA PRO A 111 7.89 -5.02 -2.22
C PRO A 111 8.21 -3.92 -3.23
N VAL A 112 7.46 -2.80 -3.17
CA VAL A 112 7.62 -1.60 -3.98
C VAL A 112 7.54 -0.36 -3.10
N TYR A 113 8.19 0.74 -3.47
CA TYR A 113 8.08 2.01 -2.76
C TYR A 113 7.28 3.01 -3.60
N CYS A 114 6.01 3.18 -3.22
CA CYS A 114 5.07 4.08 -3.88
C CYS A 114 5.51 5.53 -3.72
N ARG A 115 5.53 6.31 -4.81
CA ARG A 115 5.98 7.72 -4.78
C ARG A 115 5.02 8.66 -4.06
N PHE A 116 3.81 8.22 -3.78
CA PHE A 116 2.77 8.90 -3.00
C PHE A 116 2.63 8.37 -1.57
N CYS A 117 3.55 7.53 -1.09
CA CYS A 117 3.45 6.90 0.23
C CYS A 117 3.56 7.94 1.35
N PHE A 118 2.56 8.02 2.23
CA PHE A 118 2.59 8.93 3.37
C PHE A 118 3.61 8.54 4.46
N ARG A 119 4.09 7.30 4.45
CA ARG A 119 5.17 6.82 5.33
C ARG A 119 6.54 6.82 4.64
N ARG A 120 6.69 7.52 3.53
CA ARG A 120 7.91 7.49 2.71
C ARG A 120 9.20 7.86 3.44
N GLU A 121 9.11 8.69 4.50
CA GLU A 121 10.23 9.05 5.36
C GLU A 121 10.66 7.92 6.33
N LYS A 122 9.82 6.90 6.49
CA LYS A 122 10.02 5.82 7.48
C LYS A 122 10.19 4.44 6.84
N VAL A 123 9.66 4.25 5.63
CA VAL A 123 9.74 2.95 4.93
C VAL A 123 11.02 2.86 4.09
N GLY A 124 11.65 1.69 4.11
CA GLY A 124 12.88 1.46 3.34
C GLY A 124 13.33 0.01 3.40
N PRO A 125 14.37 -0.38 2.63
CA PRO A 125 14.90 -1.74 2.63
C PRO A 125 15.44 -2.16 4.02
N ASP A 126 16.00 -1.19 4.75
CA ASP A 126 16.46 -1.36 6.14
C ASP A 126 15.34 -1.06 7.15
N GLY A 127 14.13 -0.90 6.68
CA GLY A 127 12.94 -0.55 7.45
C GLY A 127 12.58 -1.61 8.48
N GLY A 128 13.04 -1.34 9.69
CA GLY A 128 13.05 -2.11 10.92
C GLY A 128 11.96 -3.17 11.05
N LEU A 129 12.37 -4.43 10.96
CA LEU A 129 11.63 -5.54 11.53
C LEU A 129 11.64 -5.37 13.05
N LEU A 130 10.49 -5.42 13.70
CA LEU A 130 10.45 -5.46 15.16
C LEU A 130 11.26 -6.66 15.66
N THR A 131 12.13 -6.40 16.62
CA THR A 131 12.84 -7.45 17.35
C THR A 131 11.83 -8.30 18.12
N GLU A 132 12.26 -9.47 18.59
CA GLU A 132 11.39 -10.32 19.40
C GLU A 132 10.92 -9.60 20.68
N ALA A 133 11.82 -8.86 21.36
CA ALA A 133 11.48 -8.11 22.55
C ALA A 133 10.43 -7.02 22.29
N GLU A 134 10.60 -6.24 21.21
CA GLU A 134 9.66 -5.19 20.80
C GLU A 134 8.29 -5.78 20.39
N LEU A 135 8.28 -6.95 19.77
CA LEU A 135 7.03 -7.64 19.41
C LEU A 135 6.33 -8.18 20.66
N GLN A 136 7.06 -8.71 21.64
CA GLN A 136 6.48 -9.14 22.92
C GLN A 136 5.91 -7.96 23.70
N GLU A 137 6.57 -6.78 23.67
CA GLU A 137 6.05 -5.56 24.27
C GLU A 137 4.74 -5.12 23.58
N ALA A 138 4.68 -5.18 22.26
CA ALA A 138 3.47 -4.90 21.50
C ALA A 138 2.32 -5.86 21.86
N PHE A 139 2.60 -7.17 21.98
CA PHE A 139 1.59 -8.15 22.41
C PHE A 139 1.11 -7.90 23.85
N ALA A 140 2.03 -7.61 24.76
CA ALA A 140 1.65 -7.28 26.16
C ALA A 140 0.77 -6.01 26.20
N TRP A 141 1.05 -5.02 25.35
CA TRP A 141 0.21 -3.85 25.20
C TRP A 141 -1.21 -4.22 24.72
N PHE A 142 -1.34 -5.06 23.67
CA PHE A 142 -2.66 -5.52 23.19
C PHE A 142 -3.42 -6.30 24.28
N GLU A 143 -2.75 -7.20 25.00
CA GLU A 143 -3.35 -7.97 26.11
C GLU A 143 -3.90 -7.06 27.23
N ALA A 144 -3.17 -5.98 27.54
CA ALA A 144 -3.58 -5.01 28.59
C ALA A 144 -4.71 -4.08 28.13
N ASN A 145 -4.99 -3.97 26.83
CA ASN A 145 -5.97 -3.03 26.27
C ASN A 145 -7.21 -3.77 25.73
N ALA A 146 -8.01 -4.30 26.62
CA ALA A 146 -9.17 -5.13 26.27
C ALA A 146 -10.30 -4.40 25.50
N ALA A 147 -10.23 -3.07 25.37
CA ALA A 147 -11.13 -2.29 24.52
C ALA A 147 -10.86 -2.51 23.01
N ILE A 148 -9.63 -2.93 22.65
CA ILE A 148 -9.25 -3.19 21.26
C ILE A 148 -9.93 -4.46 20.78
N ARG A 149 -10.77 -4.35 19.74
CA ARG A 149 -11.50 -5.44 19.11
C ARG A 149 -10.90 -5.84 17.79
N GLU A 150 -10.19 -4.94 17.10
CA GLU A 150 -9.55 -5.19 15.82
C GLU A 150 -8.06 -4.82 15.87
N VAL A 151 -7.20 -5.70 15.35
CA VAL A 151 -5.79 -5.37 15.09
C VAL A 151 -5.54 -5.35 13.59
N ILE A 152 -4.96 -4.23 13.12
CA ILE A 152 -4.66 -3.99 11.72
C ILE A 152 -3.15 -4.08 11.50
N LEU A 153 -2.69 -5.11 10.81
CA LEU A 153 -1.29 -5.22 10.41
C LEU A 153 -1.02 -4.31 9.20
N THR A 154 -0.01 -3.47 9.31
CA THR A 154 0.39 -2.47 8.30
C THR A 154 1.86 -2.06 8.54
N GLY A 155 2.25 -0.84 8.18
CA GLY A 155 3.60 -0.27 8.39
C GLY A 155 4.30 -0.09 7.05
N GLY A 156 5.19 -1.04 6.71
CA GLY A 156 5.48 -1.44 5.35
C GLY A 156 4.38 -2.38 4.87
N ASP A 157 4.73 -3.49 4.26
CA ASP A 157 3.75 -4.49 3.83
C ASP A 157 3.91 -5.77 4.66
N PRO A 158 2.93 -6.15 5.50
CA PRO A 158 3.03 -7.32 6.36
C PRO A 158 3.25 -8.64 5.62
N LEU A 159 2.81 -8.75 4.35
CA LEU A 159 3.02 -9.96 3.54
C LEU A 159 4.47 -10.10 3.03
N MET A 160 5.35 -9.15 3.36
CA MET A 160 6.79 -9.29 3.20
C MET A 160 7.44 -10.19 4.26
N LEU A 161 6.76 -10.44 5.38
CA LEU A 161 7.20 -11.41 6.39
C LEU A 161 7.22 -12.83 5.80
N SER A 162 8.03 -13.71 6.40
CA SER A 162 7.93 -15.13 6.11
C SER A 162 6.58 -15.67 6.58
N ALA A 163 6.07 -16.71 5.91
CA ALA A 163 4.80 -17.34 6.29
C ALA A 163 4.80 -17.77 7.77
N ARG A 164 5.92 -18.33 8.26
CA ARG A 164 6.10 -18.71 9.67
C ARG A 164 5.93 -17.50 10.60
N ARG A 165 6.67 -16.41 10.37
CA ARG A 165 6.64 -15.22 11.24
C ARG A 165 5.28 -14.53 11.22
N LEU A 166 4.66 -14.42 10.06
CA LEU A 166 3.31 -13.87 9.93
C LEU A 166 2.28 -14.72 10.67
N GLY A 167 2.35 -16.05 10.51
CA GLY A 167 1.46 -16.99 11.21
C GLY A 167 1.61 -16.93 12.73
N GLU A 168 2.84 -16.81 13.25
CA GLU A 168 3.11 -16.63 14.69
C GLU A 168 2.46 -15.34 15.22
N ILE A 169 2.63 -14.21 14.52
CA ILE A 169 2.04 -12.92 14.91
C ILE A 169 0.51 -13.01 14.90
N LEU A 170 -0.07 -13.48 13.79
CA LEU A 170 -1.53 -13.59 13.66
C LEU A 170 -2.13 -14.56 14.68
N GLY A 171 -1.48 -15.71 14.89
CA GLY A 171 -1.91 -16.70 15.88
C GLY A 171 -1.91 -16.16 17.30
N ARG A 172 -0.87 -15.40 17.68
CA ARG A 172 -0.80 -14.75 19.01
C ARG A 172 -1.94 -13.75 19.20
N LEU A 173 -2.19 -12.89 18.21
CA LEU A 173 -3.28 -11.91 18.25
C LEU A 173 -4.66 -12.58 18.24
N ALA A 174 -4.85 -13.60 17.39
CA ALA A 174 -6.10 -14.36 17.33
C ALA A 174 -6.39 -15.14 18.64
N GLY A 175 -5.36 -15.48 19.42
CA GLY A 175 -5.49 -16.13 20.73
C GLY A 175 -6.02 -15.20 21.82
N MET A 176 -5.97 -13.87 21.66
CA MET A 176 -6.47 -12.91 22.67
C MET A 176 -8.00 -12.87 22.65
N ALA A 177 -8.65 -13.16 23.77
CA ALA A 177 -10.11 -13.36 23.82
C ALA A 177 -10.91 -12.15 23.32
N HIS A 178 -10.46 -10.93 23.62
CA HIS A 178 -11.15 -9.67 23.28
C HIS A 178 -10.97 -9.24 21.83
N ILE A 179 -9.97 -9.73 21.10
CA ILE A 179 -9.81 -9.44 19.69
C ILE A 179 -10.87 -10.22 18.88
N GLU A 180 -11.66 -9.54 18.09
CA GLU A 180 -12.75 -10.12 17.28
C GLU A 180 -12.33 -10.37 15.85
N SER A 181 -11.48 -9.52 15.28
CA SER A 181 -11.01 -9.62 13.90
C SER A 181 -9.59 -9.10 13.72
N LEU A 182 -8.96 -9.56 12.66
CA LEU A 182 -7.64 -9.08 12.20
C LEU A 182 -7.81 -8.53 10.79
N ARG A 183 -6.99 -7.54 10.42
CA ARG A 183 -6.94 -7.03 9.05
C ARG A 183 -5.50 -6.82 8.62
N ILE A 184 -5.20 -7.12 7.37
CA ILE A 184 -3.88 -6.93 6.78
C ILE A 184 -4.02 -5.92 5.65
N HIS A 185 -3.28 -4.82 5.71
CA HIS A 185 -3.15 -3.88 4.61
C HIS A 185 -1.95 -4.28 3.76
N THR A 186 -2.16 -4.55 2.47
CA THR A 186 -1.12 -5.08 1.61
C THR A 186 -1.25 -4.63 0.16
N ARG A 187 -0.13 -4.49 -0.52
CA ARG A 187 -0.03 -4.32 -1.96
C ARG A 187 0.58 -5.55 -2.66
N VAL A 188 1.08 -6.51 -1.88
CA VAL A 188 1.75 -7.73 -2.38
C VAL A 188 0.93 -8.47 -3.45
N PRO A 189 -0.40 -8.69 -3.32
CA PRO A 189 -1.15 -9.45 -4.32
C PRO A 189 -1.07 -8.89 -5.75
N VAL A 190 -0.90 -7.57 -5.90
CA VAL A 190 -0.76 -6.91 -7.21
C VAL A 190 0.71 -6.59 -7.53
N ALA A 191 1.52 -6.22 -6.54
CA ALA A 191 2.89 -5.77 -6.76
C ALA A 191 3.93 -6.91 -6.82
N ASP A 192 3.69 -8.03 -6.14
CA ASP A 192 4.54 -9.23 -6.11
C ASP A 192 3.68 -10.48 -5.91
N PRO A 193 2.83 -10.84 -6.90
CA PRO A 193 1.84 -11.91 -6.77
C PRO A 193 2.45 -13.28 -6.49
N ALA A 194 3.71 -13.51 -6.86
CA ALA A 194 4.42 -14.76 -6.61
C ALA A 194 4.60 -15.06 -5.11
N ARG A 195 4.59 -14.02 -4.26
CA ARG A 195 4.68 -14.18 -2.80
C ARG A 195 3.43 -14.80 -2.18
N ILE A 196 2.28 -14.74 -2.85
CA ILE A 196 1.03 -15.33 -2.34
C ILE A 196 1.07 -16.85 -2.55
N THR A 197 1.98 -17.52 -1.84
CA THR A 197 2.15 -18.96 -1.85
C THR A 197 1.09 -19.68 -1.00
N ALA A 198 0.92 -20.99 -1.21
CA ALA A 198 0.03 -21.80 -0.36
C ALA A 198 0.42 -21.72 1.12
N ALA A 199 1.72 -21.69 1.44
CA ALA A 199 2.21 -21.55 2.81
C ALA A 199 1.83 -20.20 3.43
N LEU A 200 1.92 -19.10 2.66
CA LEU A 200 1.51 -17.78 3.13
C LEU A 200 -0.01 -17.73 3.36
N VAL A 201 -0.80 -18.25 2.43
CA VAL A 201 -2.27 -18.34 2.55
C VAL A 201 -2.66 -19.13 3.79
N ALA A 202 -2.02 -20.29 4.04
CA ALA A 202 -2.25 -21.09 5.24
C ALA A 202 -1.91 -20.33 6.53
N ALA A 203 -0.81 -19.57 6.54
CA ALA A 203 -0.39 -18.76 7.68
C ALA A 203 -1.36 -17.60 7.99
N VAL A 204 -2.00 -17.04 6.98
CA VAL A 204 -2.99 -15.94 7.14
C VAL A 204 -4.33 -16.44 7.68
N ARG A 205 -4.69 -17.70 7.41
CA ARG A 205 -5.92 -18.32 7.94
C ARG A 205 -5.80 -18.55 9.44
N GLN A 206 -6.68 -17.94 10.20
CA GLN A 206 -6.71 -18.04 11.66
C GLN A 206 -8.09 -18.47 12.15
N ALA A 207 -8.21 -18.78 13.44
CA ALA A 207 -9.49 -19.10 14.06
C ALA A 207 -10.47 -17.90 14.05
N LYS A 208 -9.94 -16.67 14.02
CA LYS A 208 -10.72 -15.44 13.90
C LYS A 208 -10.71 -14.93 12.46
N PRO A 209 -11.71 -14.15 12.06
CA PRO A 209 -11.75 -13.54 10.73
C PRO A 209 -10.51 -12.68 10.45
N VAL A 210 -9.89 -12.90 9.29
CA VAL A 210 -8.78 -12.07 8.79
C VAL A 210 -9.22 -11.44 7.47
N PHE A 211 -9.32 -10.11 7.45
CA PHE A 211 -9.65 -9.33 6.28
C PHE A 211 -8.38 -8.90 5.56
N ILE A 212 -8.36 -9.00 4.23
CA ILE A 212 -7.24 -8.54 3.40
C ILE A 212 -7.65 -7.24 2.71
N ALA A 213 -7.08 -6.12 3.11
CA ALA A 213 -7.26 -4.84 2.45
C ALA A 213 -6.19 -4.67 1.36
N VAL A 214 -6.57 -4.97 0.13
CA VAL A 214 -5.71 -4.90 -1.05
C VAL A 214 -5.60 -3.46 -1.52
N HIS A 215 -4.37 -2.96 -1.65
CA HIS A 215 -4.09 -1.63 -2.19
C HIS A 215 -3.75 -1.74 -3.68
N ALA A 216 -4.56 -1.11 -4.52
CA ALA A 216 -4.32 -0.91 -5.96
C ALA A 216 -4.92 0.43 -6.38
N ASN A 217 -4.28 1.13 -7.32
CA ASN A 217 -4.74 2.44 -7.80
C ASN A 217 -5.10 2.46 -9.27
N HIS A 218 -4.76 1.41 -10.03
CA HIS A 218 -5.07 1.36 -11.45
C HIS A 218 -5.47 -0.05 -11.89
N ALA A 219 -6.39 -0.14 -12.86
CA ALA A 219 -6.90 -1.44 -13.36
C ALA A 219 -5.82 -2.35 -13.93
N ARG A 220 -4.76 -1.79 -14.52
CA ARG A 220 -3.63 -2.54 -15.09
C ARG A 220 -2.81 -3.30 -14.06
N GLU A 221 -2.92 -2.99 -12.77
CA GLU A 221 -2.27 -3.74 -11.70
C GLU A 221 -2.86 -5.16 -11.52
N PHE A 222 -4.08 -5.39 -12.02
CA PHE A 222 -4.77 -6.68 -11.95
C PHE A 222 -4.39 -7.57 -13.13
N THR A 223 -3.12 -7.97 -13.20
CA THR A 223 -2.61 -8.92 -14.20
C THR A 223 -3.18 -10.33 -13.97
N PRO A 224 -3.04 -11.27 -14.94
CA PRO A 224 -3.40 -12.68 -14.71
C PRO A 224 -2.74 -13.29 -13.45
N ASP A 225 -1.47 -12.97 -13.18
CA ASP A 225 -0.76 -13.44 -11.99
C ASP A 225 -1.34 -12.85 -10.70
N ALA A 226 -1.65 -11.54 -10.71
CA ALA A 226 -2.32 -10.87 -9.60
C ALA A 226 -3.72 -11.47 -9.38
N ALA A 227 -4.49 -11.71 -10.43
CA ALA A 227 -5.79 -12.36 -10.34
C ALA A 227 -5.68 -13.76 -9.74
N GLY A 228 -4.69 -14.55 -10.13
CA GLY A 228 -4.40 -15.87 -9.55
C GLY A 228 -4.02 -15.79 -8.06
N ALA A 229 -3.22 -14.78 -7.68
CA ALA A 229 -2.86 -14.53 -6.27
C ALA A 229 -4.08 -14.17 -5.42
N LEU A 230 -4.93 -13.27 -5.93
CA LEU A 230 -6.18 -12.87 -5.27
C LEU A 230 -7.17 -14.02 -5.16
N ALA A 231 -7.26 -14.85 -6.22
CA ALA A 231 -8.10 -16.05 -6.19
C ALA A 231 -7.68 -17.00 -5.06
N ARG A 232 -6.36 -17.26 -4.88
CA ARG A 232 -5.85 -18.11 -3.78
C ARG A 232 -6.29 -17.61 -2.39
N LEU A 233 -6.27 -16.28 -2.19
CA LEU A 233 -6.73 -15.68 -0.92
C LEU A 233 -8.25 -15.84 -0.75
N ALA A 234 -9.02 -15.51 -1.78
CA ALA A 234 -10.47 -15.56 -1.74
C ALA A 234 -11.01 -17.01 -1.63
N ASP A 235 -10.39 -17.99 -2.32
CA ASP A 235 -10.75 -19.41 -2.26
C ASP A 235 -10.42 -20.01 -0.88
N ALA A 236 -9.46 -19.43 -0.16
CA ALA A 236 -9.17 -19.77 1.22
C ALA A 236 -10.18 -19.20 2.23
N GLY A 237 -11.23 -18.51 1.77
CA GLY A 237 -12.28 -17.91 2.61
C GLY A 237 -11.88 -16.58 3.24
N LEU A 238 -10.83 -15.91 2.76
CA LEU A 238 -10.39 -14.59 3.25
C LEU A 238 -11.21 -13.48 2.57
N PRO A 239 -11.94 -12.64 3.31
CA PRO A 239 -12.64 -11.49 2.73
C PRO A 239 -11.65 -10.47 2.17
N LEU A 240 -11.85 -10.05 0.92
CA LEU A 240 -11.02 -9.06 0.24
C LEU A 240 -11.70 -7.70 0.20
N LEU A 241 -11.04 -6.69 0.74
CA LEU A 241 -11.43 -5.29 0.71
C LEU A 241 -10.47 -4.53 -0.21
N GLY A 242 -10.98 -3.58 -0.99
CA GLY A 242 -10.16 -2.74 -1.88
C GLY A 242 -9.94 -1.35 -1.29
N GLN A 243 -8.70 -0.90 -1.24
CA GLN A 243 -8.38 0.48 -0.92
C GLN A 243 -7.50 1.09 -2.00
N SER A 244 -7.78 2.36 -2.31
CA SER A 244 -7.05 3.15 -3.30
C SER A 244 -6.81 4.54 -2.76
N VAL A 245 -5.79 5.21 -3.27
CA VAL A 245 -5.59 6.65 -3.10
C VAL A 245 -6.00 7.34 -4.38
N LEU A 246 -6.74 8.44 -4.29
CA LEU A 246 -7.06 9.29 -5.43
C LEU A 246 -5.82 10.08 -5.81
N LEU A 247 -5.30 9.86 -7.01
CA LEU A 247 -4.01 10.36 -7.46
C LEU A 247 -4.14 11.01 -8.84
N ARG A 248 -3.66 12.26 -8.95
CA ARG A 248 -3.59 12.98 -10.22
C ARG A 248 -2.77 12.20 -11.25
N GLY A 249 -3.32 12.06 -12.45
CA GLY A 249 -2.71 11.36 -13.57
C GLY A 249 -2.71 9.84 -13.46
N VAL A 250 -3.30 9.27 -12.40
CA VAL A 250 -3.38 7.81 -12.21
C VAL A 250 -4.82 7.30 -12.30
N ASN A 251 -5.72 7.88 -11.53
CA ASN A 251 -7.10 7.43 -11.40
C ASN A 251 -8.09 8.58 -11.13
N ASP A 252 -7.72 9.81 -11.47
CA ASP A 252 -8.50 11.03 -11.23
C ASP A 252 -9.53 11.33 -12.31
N ASP A 253 -9.70 10.44 -13.28
CA ASP A 253 -10.79 10.50 -14.24
C ASP A 253 -11.81 9.36 -14.06
N ALA A 254 -13.05 9.60 -14.50
CA ALA A 254 -14.15 8.65 -14.30
C ALA A 254 -13.95 7.31 -15.02
N SER A 255 -13.25 7.29 -16.14
CA SER A 255 -13.01 6.07 -16.92
C SER A 255 -11.97 5.18 -16.25
N ALA A 256 -10.83 5.77 -15.81
CA ALA A 256 -9.78 5.05 -15.09
C ALA A 256 -10.31 4.52 -13.75
N MET A 257 -11.05 5.33 -12.99
CA MET A 257 -11.63 4.92 -11.72
C MET A 257 -12.70 3.83 -11.91
N GLU A 258 -13.58 3.94 -12.89
CA GLU A 258 -14.55 2.89 -13.22
C GLU A 258 -13.84 1.57 -13.57
N ALA A 259 -12.82 1.63 -14.42
CA ALA A 259 -12.04 0.46 -14.82
C ALA A 259 -11.38 -0.23 -13.60
N LEU A 260 -10.81 0.55 -12.68
CA LEU A 260 -10.22 0.08 -11.42
C LEU A 260 -11.26 -0.63 -10.55
N LEU A 261 -12.41 0.00 -10.29
CA LEU A 261 -13.45 -0.57 -9.43
C LEU A 261 -14.06 -1.84 -10.03
N ARG A 262 -14.24 -1.87 -11.36
CA ARG A 262 -14.68 -3.09 -12.07
C ARG A 262 -13.60 -4.19 -12.00
N ALA A 263 -12.31 -3.85 -12.09
CA ALA A 263 -11.23 -4.81 -11.92
C ALA A 263 -11.21 -5.40 -10.51
N MET A 264 -11.43 -4.60 -9.48
CA MET A 264 -11.59 -5.08 -8.10
C MET A 264 -12.73 -6.10 -8.00
N LEU A 265 -13.93 -5.78 -8.52
CA LEU A 265 -15.08 -6.70 -8.47
C LEU A 265 -14.81 -8.02 -9.19
N ARG A 266 -14.21 -7.97 -10.39
CA ARG A 266 -13.85 -9.20 -11.14
C ARG A 266 -12.92 -10.11 -10.35
N ASN A 267 -12.11 -9.52 -9.45
CA ASN A 267 -11.18 -10.23 -8.56
C ASN A 267 -11.75 -10.47 -7.15
N ARG A 268 -13.07 -10.38 -6.99
CA ARG A 268 -13.77 -10.63 -5.70
C ARG A 268 -13.35 -9.70 -4.57
N ILE A 269 -12.87 -8.51 -4.90
CA ILE A 269 -12.51 -7.46 -3.95
C ILE A 269 -13.69 -6.51 -3.83
N LYS A 270 -14.20 -6.30 -2.60
CA LYS A 270 -15.17 -5.26 -2.31
C LYS A 270 -14.45 -3.90 -2.22
N PRO A 271 -14.66 -2.94 -3.14
CA PRO A 271 -14.16 -1.59 -2.97
C PRO A 271 -14.61 -1.03 -1.61
N TYR A 272 -13.66 -0.59 -0.79
CA TYR A 272 -13.91 -0.19 0.59
C TYR A 272 -13.62 1.29 0.78
N TYR A 273 -12.36 1.71 0.64
CA TYR A 273 -11.97 3.10 0.75
C TYR A 273 -11.33 3.63 -0.55
N LEU A 274 -11.71 4.86 -0.91
CA LEU A 274 -10.92 5.76 -1.73
C LEU A 274 -10.39 6.85 -0.79
N HIS A 275 -9.08 6.92 -0.63
CA HIS A 275 -8.43 7.91 0.22
C HIS A 275 -8.13 9.18 -0.56
N SER A 276 -8.41 10.35 0.00
CA SER A 276 -7.69 11.57 -0.37
C SER A 276 -6.21 11.36 -0.08
N LEU A 277 -5.34 12.01 -0.84
CA LEU A 277 -3.89 11.90 -0.64
C LEU A 277 -3.50 12.53 0.71
N ASP A 278 -2.79 11.79 1.53
CA ASP A 278 -2.16 12.34 2.73
C ASP A 278 -0.95 13.20 2.33
N ALA A 279 -0.89 14.42 2.81
CA ALA A 279 0.10 15.42 2.41
C ALA A 279 1.49 15.13 3.03
N ALA A 280 2.20 14.14 2.49
CA ALA A 280 3.58 13.83 2.84
C ALA A 280 4.58 14.61 1.96
N PRO A 281 5.81 14.90 2.45
CA PRO A 281 6.79 15.67 1.71
C PRO A 281 7.05 15.12 0.30
N GLY A 282 6.98 16.00 -0.72
CA GLY A 282 7.21 15.66 -2.13
C GLY A 282 6.11 14.86 -2.82
N THR A 283 4.89 14.83 -2.26
CA THR A 283 3.75 14.13 -2.86
C THR A 283 2.74 15.04 -3.54
N ALA A 284 2.85 16.37 -3.39
CA ALA A 284 1.88 17.36 -3.85
C ALA A 284 1.50 17.23 -5.34
N ARG A 285 2.41 16.72 -6.19
CA ARG A 285 2.13 16.47 -7.62
C ARG A 285 0.96 15.52 -7.86
N PHE A 286 0.66 14.63 -6.90
CA PHE A 286 -0.43 13.67 -6.97
C PHE A 286 -1.75 14.18 -6.40
N GLN A 287 -1.74 15.38 -5.81
CA GLN A 287 -2.92 15.89 -5.13
C GLN A 287 -4.07 16.18 -6.09
N VAL A 288 -5.23 15.65 -5.74
CA VAL A 288 -6.52 15.96 -6.38
C VAL A 288 -7.35 16.72 -5.36
N PRO A 289 -7.94 17.88 -5.71
CA PRO A 289 -8.84 18.59 -4.81
C PRO A 289 -10.01 17.70 -4.35
N GLU A 290 -10.43 17.85 -3.10
CA GLU A 290 -11.53 17.03 -2.55
C GLU A 290 -12.84 17.23 -3.31
N ALA A 291 -13.11 18.45 -3.79
CA ALA A 291 -14.28 18.73 -4.62
C ALA A 291 -14.30 17.94 -5.93
N ASP A 292 -13.13 17.79 -6.57
CA ASP A 292 -12.99 16.99 -7.80
C ASP A 292 -13.17 15.50 -7.50
N GLY A 293 -12.65 15.02 -6.35
CA GLY A 293 -12.86 13.66 -5.88
C GLY A 293 -14.34 13.36 -5.60
N LEU A 294 -15.07 14.28 -4.98
CA LEU A 294 -16.52 14.17 -4.76
C LEU A 294 -17.28 14.12 -6.09
N ALA A 295 -16.95 15.02 -7.03
CA ALA A 295 -17.56 15.03 -8.35
C ALA A 295 -17.30 13.70 -9.10
N LEU A 296 -16.06 13.16 -9.02
CA LEU A 296 -15.69 11.87 -9.57
C LEU A 296 -16.55 10.73 -8.99
N VAL A 297 -16.66 10.63 -7.67
CA VAL A 297 -17.46 9.59 -7.01
C VAL A 297 -18.95 9.74 -7.35
N ALA A 298 -19.45 10.97 -7.43
CA ALA A 298 -20.84 11.24 -7.84
C ALA A 298 -21.09 10.77 -9.28
N ALA A 299 -20.17 11.03 -10.21
CA ALA A 299 -20.28 10.58 -11.60
C ALA A 299 -20.30 9.05 -11.75
N LEU A 300 -19.71 8.31 -10.82
CA LEU A 300 -19.69 6.85 -10.84
C LEU A 300 -21.00 6.20 -10.35
N ARG A 301 -21.83 6.93 -9.59
CA ARG A 301 -23.07 6.38 -9.02
C ARG A 301 -24.08 5.87 -10.08
N GLY A 302 -24.11 6.49 -11.25
CA GLY A 302 -24.95 6.05 -12.36
C GLY A 302 -24.31 4.99 -13.27
N ARG A 303 -23.04 4.67 -13.06
CA ARG A 303 -22.22 3.81 -13.95
C ARG A 303 -21.88 2.45 -13.32
N LEU A 304 -21.90 2.35 -12.00
CA LEU A 304 -21.50 1.19 -11.23
C LEU A 304 -22.61 0.74 -10.26
N PRO A 305 -22.70 -0.58 -9.95
CA PRO A 305 -23.58 -1.06 -8.91
C PRO A 305 -23.15 -0.52 -7.54
N GLY A 306 -24.12 -0.28 -6.64
CA GLY A 306 -23.87 0.38 -5.36
C GLY A 306 -22.75 -0.27 -4.50
N HIS A 307 -22.63 -1.60 -4.55
CA HIS A 307 -21.56 -2.29 -3.81
C HIS A 307 -20.15 -2.09 -4.41
N ALA A 308 -20.04 -1.54 -5.63
CA ALA A 308 -18.78 -1.19 -6.26
C ALA A 308 -18.24 0.19 -5.85
N LEU A 309 -19.08 1.02 -5.23
CA LEU A 309 -18.68 2.36 -4.84
C LEU A 309 -17.91 2.31 -3.51
N PRO A 310 -16.66 2.86 -3.46
CA PRO A 310 -15.93 3.04 -2.22
C PRO A 310 -16.46 4.22 -1.42
N LEU A 311 -16.17 4.25 -0.12
CA LEU A 311 -16.32 5.45 0.69
C LEU A 311 -15.09 6.35 0.45
N PHE A 312 -15.32 7.58 -0.02
CA PHE A 312 -14.26 8.57 -0.16
C PHE A 312 -13.97 9.19 1.20
N VAL A 313 -12.70 9.11 1.64
CA VAL A 313 -12.29 9.51 2.99
C VAL A 313 -10.99 10.32 2.96
N CYS A 314 -10.85 11.22 3.92
CA CYS A 314 -9.59 11.89 4.25
C CYS A 314 -9.16 11.54 5.67
N GLU A 315 -7.86 11.59 5.94
CA GLU A 315 -7.31 11.54 7.29
C GLU A 315 -7.35 12.93 7.91
N THR A 316 -7.74 13.01 9.16
CA THR A 316 -7.64 14.24 9.94
C THR A 316 -6.48 14.09 10.92
N PRO A 317 -5.36 14.83 10.75
CA PRO A 317 -4.28 14.82 11.71
C PRO A 317 -4.78 15.21 13.12
N MET A 318 -4.07 14.76 14.16
CA MET A 318 -4.32 15.13 15.56
C MET A 318 -5.69 14.71 16.13
N GLY A 319 -6.24 13.58 15.70
CA GLY A 319 -7.27 12.91 16.50
C GLY A 319 -8.64 12.76 15.86
N GLY A 320 -8.82 13.19 14.63
CA GLY A 320 -10.09 12.98 13.95
C GLY A 320 -10.24 11.60 13.29
N GLY A 321 -9.12 10.89 13.05
CA GLY A 321 -9.12 9.67 12.25
C GLY A 321 -9.61 9.89 10.82
N LYS A 322 -10.11 8.82 10.18
CA LYS A 322 -10.72 8.89 8.84
C LYS A 322 -12.11 9.50 8.92
N LYS A 323 -12.35 10.51 8.09
CA LYS A 323 -13.66 11.13 7.91
C LYS A 323 -14.12 10.98 6.45
N PRO A 324 -15.41 10.73 6.21
CA PRO A 324 -15.96 10.87 4.87
C PRO A 324 -15.68 12.29 4.36
N VAL A 325 -15.24 12.43 3.11
CA VAL A 325 -15.23 13.70 2.40
C VAL A 325 -16.67 14.01 2.01
N ALA A 326 -17.18 15.18 2.41
CA ALA A 326 -18.57 15.59 2.22
C ALA A 326 -18.66 17.00 1.61
#